data_e116679a6e0683127120d32782e6d744
#
_entry.id   e116679a6e0683127120d32782e6d744
#
_cell.length_a   1.000
_cell.length_b   1.000
_cell.length_c   1.000
_cell.angle_alpha   90.00
_cell.angle_beta   90.00
_cell.angle_gamma   90.00
#
_symmetry.space_group_name_H-M   'P 1'
#
loop_
_entity.id
_entity.type
_entity.pdbx_description
1 polymer ?
#
loop_
_entity_poly.entity_id
_entity_poly.type
_entity_poly.pdbx_seq_one_letter_code
_entity_poly.pdbx_strand_id
1 'polypeptide(L)'
;GKIVTLIGSNGAGKSTTLKTIAGLVKPKSGSITFNGEPLLGKSTDQIVSRGVTLVPEGRRVFAQLSVLDNLKLGAFTRKDKEEIEETLLRVYKRFPRLEERKNQMAGTLSGGEQQMLAMGRALMSHPKIILMDEPSMGLSPIFVSEIFDIIREVSEGGTTVLLVEQNAKKALSIADRGYVLETGN
;
A
#
# COMPACT_ATOMS: atom_id res chain seq x y z
N GLY A 1 4.04 -4.95 13.59
CA GLY A 1 3.97 -5.54 12.25
C GLY A 1 5.29 -6.17 11.84
N LYS A 2 5.31 -6.70 10.66
CA LYS A 2 6.51 -7.24 10.01
C LYS A 2 6.62 -6.64 8.61
N ILE A 3 7.85 -6.50 8.11
CA ILE A 3 8.12 -6.14 6.72
C ILE A 3 8.65 -7.38 6.02
N VAL A 4 7.92 -7.84 5.01
CA VAL A 4 8.32 -8.95 4.13
C VAL A 4 8.50 -8.39 2.72
N THR A 5 9.58 -8.73 2.05
CA THR A 5 9.81 -8.26 0.68
C THR A 5 9.88 -9.41 -0.32
N LEU A 6 9.28 -9.19 -1.49
CA LEU A 6 9.48 -10.01 -2.68
C LEU A 6 10.46 -9.30 -3.60
N ILE A 7 11.56 -9.93 -3.93
CA ILE A 7 12.56 -9.44 -4.86
C ILE A 7 12.68 -10.40 -6.05
N GLY A 8 13.13 -9.90 -7.19
CA GLY A 8 13.29 -10.68 -8.41
C GLY A 8 13.35 -9.79 -9.64
N SER A 9 13.70 -10.38 -10.76
CA SER A 9 13.76 -9.68 -12.05
C SER A 9 12.38 -9.16 -12.49
N ASN A 10 12.38 -8.23 -13.46
CA ASN A 10 11.15 -7.82 -14.13
C ASN A 10 10.51 -9.03 -14.84
N GLY A 11 9.20 -9.19 -14.67
CA GLY A 11 8.47 -10.33 -15.19
C GLY A 11 8.51 -11.60 -14.31
N ALA A 12 9.19 -11.58 -13.15
CA ALA A 12 9.22 -12.71 -12.23
C ALA A 12 7.88 -13.06 -11.56
N GLY A 13 6.86 -12.19 -11.70
CA GLY A 13 5.53 -12.42 -11.12
C GLY A 13 5.23 -11.69 -9.82
N LYS A 14 6.12 -10.79 -9.37
CA LYS A 14 5.97 -10.06 -8.10
C LYS A 14 4.66 -9.26 -8.03
N SER A 15 4.42 -8.36 -8.97
CA SER A 15 3.19 -7.56 -9.03
C SER A 15 1.94 -8.42 -9.27
N THR A 16 2.06 -9.49 -10.06
CA THR A 16 0.98 -10.46 -10.27
C THR A 16 0.59 -11.14 -8.95
N THR A 17 1.56 -11.50 -8.12
CA THR A 17 1.32 -12.07 -6.79
C THR A 17 0.52 -11.11 -5.92
N LEU A 18 0.94 -9.82 -5.83
CA LEU A 18 0.20 -8.81 -5.06
C LEU A 18 -1.23 -8.62 -5.59
N LYS A 19 -1.40 -8.52 -6.90
CA LYS A 19 -2.71 -8.38 -7.55
C LYS A 19 -3.61 -9.59 -7.32
N THR A 20 -3.03 -10.79 -7.26
CA THR A 20 -3.77 -12.02 -6.96
C THR A 20 -4.26 -12.03 -5.51
N ILE A 21 -3.40 -11.64 -4.55
CA ILE A 21 -3.78 -11.51 -3.14
C ILE A 21 -4.90 -10.47 -2.98
N ALA A 22 -4.81 -9.36 -3.69
CA ALA A 22 -5.82 -8.30 -3.67
C ALA A 22 -7.13 -8.62 -4.43
N GLY A 23 -7.22 -9.79 -5.07
CA GLY A 23 -8.41 -10.23 -5.81
C GLY A 23 -8.57 -9.60 -7.20
N LEU A 24 -7.52 -8.94 -7.71
CA LEU A 24 -7.54 -8.29 -9.04
C LEU A 24 -7.17 -9.25 -10.18
N VAL A 25 -6.49 -10.35 -9.85
CA VAL A 25 -6.09 -11.41 -10.79
C VAL A 25 -6.55 -12.74 -10.23
N LYS A 26 -7.17 -13.56 -11.06
CA LYS A 26 -7.59 -14.91 -10.69
C LYS A 26 -6.43 -15.89 -10.94
N PRO A 27 -5.97 -16.65 -9.94
CA PRO A 27 -4.95 -17.67 -10.13
C PRO A 27 -5.51 -18.87 -10.89
N LYS A 28 -4.64 -19.61 -11.58
CA LYS A 28 -5.00 -20.85 -12.26
C LYS A 28 -5.28 -21.99 -11.28
N SER A 29 -4.52 -22.04 -10.20
CA SER A 29 -4.62 -23.07 -9.15
C SER A 29 -3.98 -22.58 -7.86
N GLY A 30 -4.08 -23.36 -6.80
CA GLY A 30 -3.52 -23.04 -5.49
C GLY A 30 -4.53 -22.41 -4.55
N SER A 31 -4.04 -21.95 -3.40
CA SER A 31 -4.84 -21.28 -2.37
C SER A 31 -4.11 -20.10 -1.77
N ILE A 32 -4.87 -19.11 -1.31
CA ILE A 32 -4.37 -17.97 -0.54
C ILE A 32 -5.26 -17.86 0.70
N THR A 33 -4.64 -17.86 1.86
CA THR A 33 -5.34 -17.71 3.14
C THR A 33 -4.79 -16.50 3.89
N PHE A 34 -5.67 -15.83 4.62
CA PHE A 34 -5.32 -14.73 5.51
C PHE A 34 -6.03 -14.95 6.85
N ASN A 35 -5.25 -15.04 7.94
CA ASN A 35 -5.76 -15.40 9.28
C ASN A 35 -6.60 -16.70 9.28
N GLY A 36 -6.18 -17.70 8.50
CA GLY A 36 -6.86 -19.00 8.39
C GLY A 36 -8.06 -19.01 7.45
N GLU A 37 -8.48 -17.87 6.89
CA GLU A 37 -9.61 -17.79 5.97
C GLU A 37 -9.16 -17.65 4.50
N PRO A 38 -9.84 -18.31 3.55
CA PRO A 38 -9.51 -18.20 2.13
C PRO A 38 -9.84 -16.81 1.60
N LEU A 39 -8.92 -16.25 0.80
CA LEU A 39 -9.13 -15.00 0.06
C LEU A 39 -9.63 -15.23 -1.36
N LEU A 40 -9.31 -16.37 -1.97
CA LEU A 40 -9.73 -16.66 -3.35
C LEU A 40 -11.26 -16.72 -3.45
N GLY A 41 -11.79 -16.14 -4.52
CA GLY A 41 -13.24 -16.04 -4.75
C GLY A 41 -13.93 -14.91 -3.99
N LYS A 42 -13.20 -14.14 -3.21
CA LYS A 42 -13.71 -12.90 -2.58
C LYS A 42 -13.57 -11.72 -3.53
N SER A 43 -14.50 -10.77 -3.45
CA SER A 43 -14.39 -9.48 -4.14
C SER A 43 -13.34 -8.59 -3.47
N THR A 44 -12.86 -7.58 -4.19
CA THR A 44 -11.84 -6.66 -3.68
C THR A 44 -12.29 -5.92 -2.41
N ASP A 45 -13.54 -5.50 -2.35
CA ASP A 45 -14.13 -4.86 -1.16
C ASP A 45 -14.19 -5.81 0.05
N GLN A 46 -14.51 -7.09 -0.16
CA GLN A 46 -14.47 -8.12 0.87
C GLN A 46 -13.04 -8.36 1.39
N ILE A 47 -12.04 -8.35 0.50
CA ILE A 47 -10.63 -8.49 0.86
C ILE A 47 -10.15 -7.28 1.67
N VAL A 48 -10.49 -6.06 1.24
CA VAL A 48 -10.18 -4.82 1.98
C VAL A 48 -10.85 -4.82 3.35
N SER A 49 -12.12 -5.23 3.44
CA SER A 49 -12.86 -5.31 4.72
C SER A 49 -12.23 -6.31 5.71
N ARG A 50 -11.47 -7.29 5.23
CA ARG A 50 -10.69 -8.21 6.06
C ARG A 50 -9.35 -7.65 6.53
N GLY A 51 -8.97 -6.49 6.03
CA GLY A 51 -7.75 -5.79 6.40
C GLY A 51 -6.57 -6.02 5.45
N VAL A 52 -6.81 -6.41 4.20
CA VAL A 52 -5.78 -6.55 3.16
C VAL A 52 -5.98 -5.44 2.12
N THR A 53 -5.01 -4.54 2.01
CA THR A 53 -5.10 -3.37 1.12
C THR A 53 -3.88 -3.29 0.21
N LEU A 54 -4.07 -2.87 -1.03
CA LEU A 54 -3.03 -2.71 -2.03
C LEU A 54 -2.73 -1.23 -2.31
N VAL A 55 -1.46 -0.85 -2.27
CA VAL A 55 -0.91 0.34 -2.91
C VAL A 55 -0.31 -0.10 -4.25
N PRO A 56 -0.99 0.16 -5.37
CA PRO A 56 -0.55 -0.32 -6.68
C PRO A 56 0.61 0.52 -7.21
N GLU A 57 1.34 -0.05 -8.15
CA GLU A 57 2.31 0.68 -8.96
C GLU A 57 1.67 1.88 -9.67
N GLY A 58 2.43 2.96 -9.83
CA GLY A 58 1.99 4.17 -10.56
C GLY A 58 1.06 5.08 -9.76
N ARG A 59 1.08 4.96 -8.42
CA ARG A 59 0.38 5.84 -7.45
C ARG A 59 -1.15 5.75 -7.50
N ARG A 60 -1.75 5.78 -8.69
CA ARG A 60 -3.21 5.60 -8.94
C ARG A 60 -4.08 6.50 -8.05
N VAL A 61 -3.70 7.77 -7.91
CA VAL A 61 -4.54 8.78 -7.25
C VAL A 61 -5.66 9.23 -8.19
N PHE A 62 -6.77 9.66 -7.61
CA PHE A 62 -7.87 10.27 -8.36
C PHE A 62 -7.52 11.75 -8.59
N ALA A 63 -6.92 12.04 -9.74
CA ALA A 63 -6.32 13.34 -10.06
C ALA A 63 -7.30 14.52 -9.97
N GLN A 64 -8.57 14.27 -10.28
CA GLN A 64 -9.66 15.25 -10.30
C GLN A 64 -10.32 15.46 -8.93
N LEU A 65 -9.94 14.70 -7.91
CA LEU A 65 -10.43 14.85 -6.56
C LEU A 65 -9.40 15.54 -5.67
N SER A 66 -9.86 16.17 -4.59
CA SER A 66 -8.98 16.74 -3.59
C SER A 66 -8.16 15.65 -2.88
N VAL A 67 -7.10 16.05 -2.20
CA VAL A 67 -6.32 15.18 -1.31
C VAL A 67 -7.24 14.56 -0.25
N LEU A 68 -8.08 15.37 0.39
CA LEU A 68 -9.03 14.88 1.41
C LEU A 68 -10.02 13.86 0.85
N ASP A 69 -10.58 14.11 -0.34
CA ASP A 69 -11.54 13.18 -0.95
C ASP A 69 -10.86 11.86 -1.34
N ASN A 70 -9.61 11.91 -1.85
CA ASN A 70 -8.81 10.72 -2.09
C ASN A 70 -8.63 9.90 -0.80
N LEU A 71 -8.30 10.55 0.31
CA LEU A 71 -8.13 9.88 1.61
C LEU A 71 -9.46 9.25 2.08
N LYS A 72 -10.55 9.99 2.03
CA LYS A 72 -11.89 9.50 2.42
C LYS A 72 -12.32 8.26 1.63
N LEU A 73 -11.99 8.20 0.34
CA LEU A 73 -12.26 7.00 -0.48
C LEU A 73 -11.55 5.75 0.05
N GLY A 74 -10.41 5.88 0.73
CA GLY A 74 -9.73 4.76 1.38
C GLY A 74 -10.52 4.10 2.49
N ALA A 75 -11.46 4.82 3.10
CA ALA A 75 -12.32 4.34 4.19
C ALA A 75 -13.69 3.80 3.71
N PHE A 76 -13.88 3.57 2.40
CA PHE A 76 -15.21 3.26 1.83
C PHE A 76 -15.86 1.99 2.40
N THR A 77 -15.07 1.02 2.91
CA THR A 77 -15.59 -0.20 3.55
C THR A 77 -15.94 -0.01 5.02
N ARG A 78 -15.60 1.13 5.62
CA ARG A 78 -15.79 1.44 7.03
C ARG A 78 -17.04 2.28 7.24
N LYS A 79 -17.70 2.11 8.38
CA LYS A 79 -19.00 2.76 8.69
C LYS A 79 -18.92 3.69 9.89
N ASP A 80 -18.00 3.44 10.81
CA ASP A 80 -17.82 4.25 12.02
C ASP A 80 -17.13 5.57 11.68
N LYS A 81 -17.85 6.67 11.78
CA LYS A 81 -17.37 8.01 11.43
C LYS A 81 -16.29 8.52 12.39
N GLU A 82 -16.40 8.19 13.67
CA GLU A 82 -15.43 8.63 14.69
C GLU A 82 -14.09 7.93 14.45
N GLU A 83 -14.10 6.62 14.24
CA GLU A 83 -12.89 5.87 13.88
C GLU A 83 -12.26 6.34 12.55
N ILE A 84 -13.07 6.72 11.57
CA ILE A 84 -12.57 7.26 10.30
C ILE A 84 -11.87 8.59 10.53
N GLU A 85 -12.45 9.50 11.30
CA GLU A 85 -11.83 10.78 11.64
C GLU A 85 -10.53 10.61 12.44
N GLU A 86 -10.51 9.73 13.43
CA GLU A 86 -9.28 9.40 14.16
C GLU A 86 -8.19 8.84 13.24
N THR A 87 -8.58 8.00 12.27
CA THR A 87 -7.66 7.46 11.29
C THR A 87 -7.11 8.56 10.39
N LEU A 88 -7.96 9.50 9.95
CA LEU A 88 -7.57 10.66 9.16
C LEU A 88 -6.53 11.52 9.90
N LEU A 89 -6.76 11.80 11.17
CA LEU A 89 -5.81 12.55 12.00
C LEU A 89 -4.46 11.82 12.13
N ARG A 90 -4.48 10.48 12.28
CA ARG A 90 -3.24 9.67 12.28
C ARG A 90 -2.52 9.71 10.94
N VAL A 91 -3.25 9.70 9.83
CA VAL A 91 -2.68 9.86 8.48
C VAL A 91 -2.05 11.24 8.33
N TYR A 92 -2.72 12.30 8.75
CA TYR A 92 -2.17 13.66 8.70
C TYR A 92 -0.93 13.82 9.58
N LYS A 93 -0.93 13.24 10.77
CA LYS A 93 0.28 13.24 11.62
C LYS A 93 1.48 12.58 10.95
N ARG A 94 1.25 11.53 10.17
CA ARG A 94 2.30 10.81 9.42
C ARG A 94 2.69 11.53 8.13
N PHE A 95 1.74 12.19 7.48
CA PHE A 95 1.92 12.92 6.24
C PHE A 95 1.45 14.37 6.38
N PRO A 96 2.19 15.24 7.11
CA PRO A 96 1.74 16.62 7.35
C PRO A 96 1.45 17.41 6.07
N ARG A 97 2.21 17.14 5.00
CA ARG A 97 1.99 17.78 3.68
C ARG A 97 0.62 17.47 3.08
N LEU A 98 0.04 16.31 3.39
CA LEU A 98 -1.32 15.98 2.93
C LEU A 98 -2.37 16.82 3.66
N GLU A 99 -2.16 17.13 4.94
CA GLU A 99 -3.03 18.03 5.69
C GLU A 99 -2.96 19.46 5.16
N GLU A 100 -1.74 19.98 4.97
CA GLU A 100 -1.50 21.33 4.41
C GLU A 100 -2.16 21.51 3.05
N ARG A 101 -2.23 20.45 2.25
CA ARG A 101 -2.73 20.42 0.87
C ARG A 101 -4.09 19.72 0.74
N LYS A 102 -4.82 19.53 1.83
CA LYS A 102 -6.06 18.72 1.86
C LYS A 102 -7.12 19.13 0.83
N ASN A 103 -7.18 20.41 0.50
CA ASN A 103 -8.14 20.95 -0.47
C ASN A 103 -7.56 21.03 -1.91
N GLN A 104 -6.26 20.71 -2.10
CA GLN A 104 -5.62 20.74 -3.40
C GLN A 104 -6.03 19.52 -4.24
N MET A 105 -6.16 19.72 -5.56
CA MET A 105 -6.41 18.62 -6.50
C MET A 105 -5.22 17.67 -6.54
N ALA A 106 -5.47 16.38 -6.37
CA ALA A 106 -4.41 15.37 -6.27
C ALA A 106 -3.51 15.30 -7.52
N GLY A 107 -4.06 15.60 -8.69
CA GLY A 107 -3.30 15.64 -9.94
C GLY A 107 -2.22 16.71 -10.01
N THR A 108 -2.31 17.75 -9.17
CA THR A 108 -1.35 18.87 -9.12
C THR A 108 -0.22 18.67 -8.11
N LEU A 109 -0.25 17.57 -7.36
CA LEU A 109 0.81 17.20 -6.42
C LEU A 109 2.06 16.71 -7.15
N SER A 110 3.23 16.84 -6.52
CA SER A 110 4.45 16.20 -6.97
C SER A 110 4.34 14.67 -6.94
N GLY A 111 5.22 13.98 -7.66
CA GLY A 111 5.21 12.52 -7.68
C GLY A 111 5.37 11.88 -6.31
N GLY A 112 6.22 12.44 -5.45
CA GLY A 112 6.40 11.98 -4.07
C GLY A 112 5.15 12.20 -3.22
N GLU A 113 4.53 13.38 -3.33
CA GLU A 113 3.29 13.68 -2.61
C GLU A 113 2.12 12.81 -3.08
N GLN A 114 2.02 12.50 -4.37
CA GLN A 114 1.03 11.55 -4.89
C GLN A 114 1.26 10.13 -4.34
N GLN A 115 2.52 9.72 -4.18
CA GLN A 115 2.85 8.44 -3.56
C GLN A 115 2.45 8.41 -2.08
N MET A 116 2.73 9.48 -1.33
CA MET A 116 2.28 9.64 0.06
C MET A 116 0.74 9.59 0.15
N LEU A 117 0.04 10.25 -0.78
CA LEU A 117 -1.41 10.22 -0.85
C LEU A 117 -1.95 8.80 -1.11
N ALA A 118 -1.32 8.04 -2.02
CA ALA A 118 -1.70 6.65 -2.28
C ALA A 118 -1.52 5.76 -1.03
N MET A 119 -0.42 5.94 -0.31
CA MET A 119 -0.17 5.24 0.96
C MET A 119 -1.14 5.68 2.06
N GLY A 120 -1.35 6.98 2.23
CA GLY A 120 -2.32 7.54 3.18
C GLY A 120 -3.74 7.01 2.93
N ARG A 121 -4.17 6.98 1.67
CA ARG A 121 -5.46 6.41 1.27
C ARG A 121 -5.57 4.94 1.64
N ALA A 122 -4.53 4.15 1.45
CA ALA A 122 -4.52 2.75 1.85
C ALA A 122 -4.63 2.60 3.38
N LEU A 123 -3.96 3.45 4.15
CA LEU A 123 -4.04 3.45 5.62
C LEU A 123 -5.43 3.81 6.15
N MET A 124 -6.22 4.57 5.39
CA MET A 124 -7.60 4.91 5.75
C MET A 124 -8.52 3.69 5.84
N SER A 125 -8.18 2.57 5.19
CA SER A 125 -8.92 1.31 5.34
C SER A 125 -8.65 0.58 6.66
N HIS A 126 -7.73 1.08 7.49
CA HIS A 126 -7.26 0.47 8.73
C HIS A 126 -6.74 -0.95 8.51
N PRO A 127 -5.73 -1.14 7.64
CA PRO A 127 -5.30 -2.45 7.20
C PRO A 127 -4.53 -3.20 8.29
N LYS A 128 -4.66 -4.53 8.30
CA LYS A 128 -3.80 -5.46 9.05
C LYS A 128 -2.53 -5.78 8.26
N ILE A 129 -2.67 -5.85 6.92
CA ILE A 129 -1.56 -5.98 6.00
C ILE A 129 -1.74 -5.03 4.81
N ILE A 130 -0.65 -4.36 4.43
CA ILE A 130 -0.59 -3.50 3.26
C ILE A 130 0.37 -4.12 2.24
N LEU A 131 -0.12 -4.26 1.01
CA LEU A 131 0.65 -4.74 -0.12
C LEU A 131 1.15 -3.51 -0.88
N MET A 132 2.45 -3.38 -1.11
CA MET A 132 3.03 -2.22 -1.81
C MET A 132 3.80 -2.68 -3.04
N ASP A 133 3.36 -2.19 -4.19
CA ASP A 133 3.93 -2.54 -5.50
C ASP A 133 4.82 -1.40 -6.01
N GLU A 134 6.13 -1.56 -5.85
CA GLU A 134 7.17 -0.62 -6.27
C GLU A 134 6.94 0.85 -5.83
N PRO A 135 6.71 1.10 -4.52
CA PRO A 135 6.29 2.42 -4.03
C PRO A 135 7.34 3.51 -4.25
N SER A 136 8.62 3.16 -4.42
CA SER A 136 9.69 4.14 -4.63
C SER A 136 9.99 4.45 -6.10
N MET A 137 9.34 3.75 -7.05
CA MET A 137 9.66 3.86 -8.46
C MET A 137 9.41 5.26 -9.02
N GLY A 138 10.41 5.81 -9.74
CA GLY A 138 10.31 7.11 -10.40
C GLY A 138 10.32 8.31 -9.44
N LEU A 139 10.74 8.12 -8.19
CA LEU A 139 10.89 9.18 -7.21
C LEU A 139 12.34 9.68 -7.12
N SER A 140 12.50 10.92 -6.69
CA SER A 140 13.82 11.47 -6.36
C SER A 140 14.42 10.75 -5.14
N PRO A 141 15.76 10.73 -4.97
CA PRO A 141 16.41 10.06 -3.85
C PRO A 141 15.90 10.47 -2.47
N ILE A 142 15.52 11.74 -2.30
CA ILE A 142 14.96 12.26 -1.05
C ILE A 142 13.62 11.59 -0.77
N PHE A 143 12.71 11.58 -1.73
CA PHE A 143 11.41 10.92 -1.58
C PHE A 143 11.53 9.40 -1.43
N VAL A 144 12.48 8.76 -2.11
CA VAL A 144 12.75 7.33 -1.91
C VAL A 144 13.08 7.05 -0.44
N SER A 145 13.97 7.83 0.18
CA SER A 145 14.31 7.65 1.60
C SER A 145 13.11 7.86 2.50
N GLU A 146 12.35 8.93 2.26
CA GLU A 146 11.13 9.24 3.02
C GLU A 146 10.08 8.13 2.93
N ILE A 147 9.86 7.55 1.75
CA ILE A 147 8.93 6.41 1.57
C ILE A 147 9.39 5.19 2.36
N PHE A 148 10.67 4.85 2.37
CA PHE A 148 11.19 3.73 3.16
C PHE A 148 11.07 3.95 4.67
N ASP A 149 11.28 5.18 5.14
CA ASP A 149 11.07 5.54 6.55
C ASP A 149 9.58 5.40 6.93
N ILE A 150 8.67 5.85 6.08
CA ILE A 150 7.23 5.68 6.26
C ILE A 150 6.84 4.20 6.31
N ILE A 151 7.39 3.35 5.43
CA ILE A 151 7.14 1.90 5.45
C ILE A 151 7.54 1.29 6.79
N ARG A 152 8.70 1.70 7.32
CA ARG A 152 9.17 1.26 8.64
C ARG A 152 8.21 1.70 9.75
N GLU A 153 7.82 2.97 9.77
CA GLU A 153 6.87 3.51 10.75
C GLU A 153 5.50 2.82 10.71
N VAL A 154 5.00 2.49 9.51
CA VAL A 154 3.75 1.75 9.31
C VAL A 154 3.85 0.37 9.96
N SER A 155 4.97 -0.31 9.77
CA SER A 155 5.22 -1.62 10.37
C SER A 155 5.37 -1.54 11.90
N GLU A 156 6.10 -0.57 12.41
CA GLU A 156 6.25 -0.30 13.85
C GLU A 156 4.90 0.00 14.51
N GLY A 157 4.01 0.67 13.79
CA GLY A 157 2.63 0.93 14.21
C GLY A 157 1.71 -0.30 14.21
N GLY A 158 2.22 -1.50 13.88
CA GLY A 158 1.50 -2.77 13.97
C GLY A 158 0.97 -3.33 12.65
N THR A 159 0.99 -2.56 11.55
CA THR A 159 0.56 -3.01 10.23
C THR A 159 1.67 -3.83 9.56
N THR A 160 1.37 -5.05 9.13
CA THR A 160 2.31 -5.85 8.33
C THR A 160 2.41 -5.28 6.92
N VAL A 161 3.61 -5.31 6.35
CA VAL A 161 3.87 -4.81 4.99
C VAL A 161 4.42 -5.95 4.13
N LEU A 162 3.81 -6.18 2.97
CA LEU A 162 4.37 -7.00 1.91
C LEU A 162 4.83 -6.06 0.79
N LEU A 163 6.15 -5.93 0.63
CA LEU A 163 6.80 -4.97 -0.24
C LEU A 163 7.37 -5.63 -1.48
N VAL A 164 7.01 -5.14 -2.65
CA VAL A 164 7.68 -5.44 -3.92
C VAL A 164 8.49 -4.23 -4.32
N GLU A 165 9.78 -4.41 -4.57
CA GLU A 165 10.69 -3.34 -4.97
C GLU A 165 11.74 -3.84 -5.97
N GLN A 166 12.14 -2.96 -6.89
CA GLN A 166 13.30 -3.19 -7.76
C GLN A 166 14.61 -2.96 -7.02
N ASN A 167 14.64 -1.99 -6.11
CA ASN A 167 15.81 -1.72 -5.29
C ASN A 167 15.92 -2.75 -4.15
N ALA A 168 16.39 -3.95 -4.51
CA ALA A 168 16.54 -5.07 -3.59
C ALA A 168 17.37 -4.70 -2.35
N LYS A 169 18.45 -3.94 -2.53
CA LYS A 169 19.32 -3.51 -1.42
C LYS A 169 18.55 -2.68 -0.39
N LYS A 170 17.78 -1.69 -0.84
CA LYS A 170 16.93 -0.88 0.05
C LYS A 170 15.80 -1.70 0.69
N ALA A 171 15.11 -2.52 -0.11
CA ALA A 171 14.04 -3.37 0.41
C ALA A 171 14.53 -4.31 1.51
N LEU A 172 15.66 -4.98 1.28
CA LEU A 172 16.26 -5.89 2.26
C LEU A 172 16.80 -5.17 3.50
N SER A 173 17.20 -3.90 3.40
CA SER A 173 17.70 -3.14 4.55
C SER A 173 16.64 -2.84 5.61
N ILE A 174 15.37 -2.92 5.26
CA ILE A 174 14.25 -2.69 6.19
C ILE A 174 13.39 -3.94 6.44
N ALA A 175 13.58 -5.00 5.66
CA ALA A 175 12.76 -6.21 5.72
C ALA A 175 13.18 -7.15 6.85
N ASP A 176 12.20 -7.72 7.54
CA ASP A 176 12.41 -8.83 8.47
C ASP A 176 12.66 -10.15 7.74
N ARG A 177 12.10 -10.28 6.51
CA ARG A 177 12.26 -11.46 5.65
C ARG A 177 12.15 -11.07 4.17
N GLY A 178 12.96 -11.71 3.34
CA GLY A 178 12.92 -11.58 1.89
C GLY A 178 12.66 -12.93 1.20
N TYR A 179 11.88 -12.89 0.13
CA TYR A 179 11.69 -14.01 -0.79
C TYR A 179 12.17 -13.59 -2.17
N VAL A 180 12.84 -14.49 -2.86
CA VAL A 180 13.32 -14.29 -4.23
C VAL A 180 12.40 -15.04 -5.17
N LEU A 181 11.82 -14.32 -6.14
CA LEU A 181 11.09 -14.94 -7.24
C LEU A 181 11.98 -14.96 -8.50
N GLU A 182 12.07 -16.13 -9.11
CA GLU A 182 12.73 -16.32 -10.39
C GLU A 182 11.77 -17.03 -11.35
N THR A 183 11.40 -16.37 -12.43
CA THR A 183 10.50 -16.90 -13.49
C THR A 183 9.20 -17.54 -12.97
N GLY A 184 8.62 -16.97 -11.91
CA GLY A 184 7.37 -17.45 -11.32
C GLY A 184 7.50 -18.54 -10.26
N ASN A 185 8.76 -18.84 -9.83
CA ASN A 185 9.06 -19.83 -8.79
C ASN A 185 9.73 -19.18 -7.59
#